data_215b5ce174549901f7e31bf6f4935fab
#
_entry.id   215b5ce174549901f7e31bf6f4935fab
#
_cell.length_a   1.000
_cell.length_b   1.000
_cell.length_c   1.000
_cell.angle_alpha   90.00
_cell.angle_beta   90.00
_cell.angle_gamma   90.00
#
_symmetry.space_group_name_H-M   'P 1'
#
loop_
_entity.id
_entity.type
_entity.pdbx_description
1 polymer ?
#
loop_
_entity_poly.entity_id
_entity_poly.type
_entity_poly.pdbx_seq_one_letter_code
_entity_poly.pdbx_strand_id
1 'polypeptide(L)'
;SESSSVVSNATNGIEPPRDYLSIKKSKKGPLKQIVPSYASLKNSYTLLWEMKNNRGYINLVAVMQKFFDQAISGNWSYNPQNYPDNEVPVSEMANDFLTTYKYGWKTSYYQNTHDMKTDEIEEPSHPVGWHDNIEESESRLETLISSIESCDEGECEACAI
;
A
#
# COMPACT_ATOMS: atom_id res chain seq x y z
N SER A 1 -10.17 9.74 -0.56
CA SER A 1 -9.18 10.67 -0.02
C SER A 1 -8.46 10.01 1.17
N GLU A 2 -7.21 10.29 1.31
CA GLU A 2 -6.35 9.64 2.32
C GLU A 2 -6.85 9.88 3.74
N SER A 3 -7.24 11.11 4.06
CA SER A 3 -7.76 11.44 5.39
C SER A 3 -9.06 10.72 5.72
N SER A 4 -9.97 10.59 4.76
CA SER A 4 -11.23 9.88 4.97
C SER A 4 -11.01 8.38 5.19
N SER A 5 -10.06 7.76 4.50
CA SER A 5 -9.74 6.34 4.68
C SER A 5 -9.16 6.06 6.07
N VAL A 6 -8.36 6.97 6.61
CA VAL A 6 -7.84 6.86 7.98
C VAL A 6 -8.98 6.90 9.00
N VAL A 7 -9.89 7.87 8.87
CA VAL A 7 -11.03 8.01 9.80
C VAL A 7 -11.96 6.81 9.76
N SER A 8 -12.20 6.24 8.58
CA SER A 8 -13.09 5.09 8.39
C SER A 8 -12.40 3.72 8.58
N ASN A 9 -11.11 3.70 8.92
CA ASN A 9 -10.29 2.49 8.97
C ASN A 9 -10.46 1.63 7.71
N ALA A 10 -10.33 2.26 6.55
CA ALA A 10 -10.46 1.62 5.25
C ALA A 10 -9.18 1.76 4.44
N THR A 11 -9.01 0.93 3.42
CA THR A 11 -7.92 1.09 2.46
C THR A 11 -8.08 2.39 1.67
N ASN A 12 -6.96 2.98 1.23
CA ASN A 12 -6.98 4.25 0.52
C ASN A 12 -7.34 4.06 -0.96
N GLY A 13 -8.50 4.57 -1.36
CA GLY A 13 -8.94 4.56 -2.75
C GLY A 13 -9.22 3.16 -3.30
N ILE A 14 -8.91 2.97 -4.59
CA ILE A 14 -9.14 1.74 -5.35
C ILE A 14 -7.87 0.87 -5.38
N GLU A 15 -6.73 1.45 -5.04
CA GLU A 15 -5.44 0.76 -5.10
C GLU A 15 -5.36 -0.31 -4.02
N PRO A 16 -4.70 -1.45 -4.30
CA PRO A 16 -4.34 -2.40 -3.27
C PRO A 16 -3.45 -1.74 -2.20
N PRO A 17 -3.50 -2.19 -0.95
CA PRO A 17 -2.59 -1.69 0.07
C PRO A 17 -1.15 -2.01 -0.30
N ARG A 18 -0.24 -1.12 0.06
CA ARG A 18 1.20 -1.31 -0.20
C ARG A 18 1.79 -2.37 0.72
N ASP A 19 1.31 -2.40 1.96
CA ASP A 19 1.71 -3.31 3.00
C ASP A 19 0.53 -3.51 3.96
N TYR A 20 0.60 -4.52 4.82
CA TYR A 20 -0.38 -4.78 5.88
C TYR A 20 -0.39 -3.67 6.94
N LEU A 21 0.76 -3.09 7.23
CA LEU A 21 0.94 -1.99 8.18
C LEU A 21 1.53 -0.77 7.47
N SER A 22 0.84 0.34 7.49
CA SER A 22 1.35 1.62 7.02
C SER A 22 1.64 2.57 8.18
N ILE A 23 2.79 3.23 8.14
CA ILE A 23 3.19 4.22 9.13
C ILE A 23 3.23 5.58 8.47
N LYS A 24 2.38 6.48 8.93
CA LYS A 24 2.32 7.87 8.43
C LYS A 24 2.95 8.79 9.46
N LYS A 25 3.98 9.51 9.06
CA LYS A 25 4.60 10.54 9.91
C LYS A 25 3.71 11.78 9.92
N SER A 26 3.29 12.23 11.08
CA SER A 26 2.56 13.48 11.28
C SER A 26 3.31 14.41 12.23
N LYS A 27 2.91 15.68 12.29
CA LYS A 27 3.48 16.64 13.25
C LYS A 27 3.24 16.24 14.72
N LYS A 28 2.23 15.37 14.96
CA LYS A 28 1.88 14.86 16.31
C LYS A 28 2.47 13.50 16.62
N GLY A 29 3.28 12.93 15.71
CA GLY A 29 3.88 11.62 15.87
C GLY A 29 3.52 10.66 14.73
N PRO A 30 4.05 9.42 14.75
CA PRO A 30 3.74 8.42 13.75
C PRO A 30 2.33 7.85 13.97
N LEU A 31 1.51 7.84 12.92
CA LEU A 31 0.23 7.18 12.90
C LEU A 31 0.39 5.80 12.24
N LYS A 32 0.10 4.76 12.99
CA LYS A 32 0.10 3.38 12.48
C LYS A 32 -1.31 3.03 12.00
N GLN A 33 -1.42 2.46 10.81
CA GLN A 33 -2.68 2.00 10.25
C GLN A 33 -2.49 0.59 9.70
N ILE A 34 -3.32 -0.34 10.18
CA ILE A 34 -3.37 -1.73 9.73
C ILE A 34 -4.49 -1.87 8.71
N VAL A 35 -4.32 -2.76 7.74
CA VAL A 35 -5.40 -3.10 6.80
C VAL A 35 -6.62 -3.64 7.53
N PRO A 36 -7.85 -3.32 7.08
CA PRO A 36 -9.08 -3.76 7.75
C PRO A 36 -9.14 -5.27 7.94
N SER A 37 -9.60 -5.71 9.11
CA SER A 37 -9.80 -7.13 9.44
C SER A 37 -8.57 -8.01 9.21
N TYR A 38 -7.38 -7.49 9.52
CA TYR A 38 -6.10 -8.17 9.30
C TYR A 38 -6.10 -9.61 9.82
N ALA A 39 -6.53 -9.82 11.08
CA ALA A 39 -6.50 -11.13 11.72
C ALA A 39 -7.27 -12.21 10.94
N SER A 40 -8.39 -11.84 10.29
CA SER A 40 -9.25 -12.78 9.55
C SER A 40 -8.98 -12.81 8.05
N LEU A 41 -8.48 -11.72 7.46
CA LEU A 41 -8.36 -11.53 6.02
C LEU A 41 -6.92 -11.43 5.51
N LYS A 42 -5.92 -11.53 6.35
CA LYS A 42 -4.48 -11.46 5.99
C LYS A 42 -4.18 -12.22 4.69
N ASN A 43 -4.60 -13.47 4.59
CA ASN A 43 -4.31 -14.32 3.44
C ASN A 43 -5.19 -14.05 2.20
N SER A 44 -6.14 -13.14 2.30
CA SER A 44 -7.04 -12.75 1.20
C SER A 44 -6.65 -11.42 0.57
N TYR A 45 -5.73 -10.69 1.17
CA TYR A 45 -5.19 -9.47 0.58
C TYR A 45 -4.21 -9.78 -0.55
N THR A 46 -4.28 -8.98 -1.60
CA THR A 46 -3.20 -8.86 -2.59
C THR A 46 -2.55 -7.51 -2.39
N LEU A 47 -1.28 -7.49 -2.08
CA LEU A 47 -0.54 -6.24 -1.92
C LEU A 47 -0.19 -5.61 -3.26
N LEU A 48 0.05 -4.30 -3.27
CA LEU A 48 0.31 -3.53 -4.49
C LEU A 48 1.48 -4.10 -5.30
N TRP A 49 2.55 -4.48 -4.61
CA TRP A 49 3.77 -4.99 -5.25
C TRP A 49 3.71 -6.46 -5.65
N GLU A 50 2.66 -7.18 -5.24
CA GLU A 50 2.36 -8.55 -5.68
C GLU A 50 1.59 -8.58 -7.00
N MET A 51 1.06 -7.44 -7.43
CA MET A 51 0.39 -7.33 -8.72
C MET A 51 1.37 -7.57 -9.88
N LYS A 52 1.04 -8.51 -10.76
CA LYS A 52 1.88 -8.85 -11.91
C LYS A 52 2.02 -7.70 -12.93
N ASN A 53 0.96 -6.90 -13.09
CA ASN A 53 0.90 -5.77 -14.00
C ASN A 53 -0.29 -4.86 -13.64
N ASN A 54 -0.39 -3.71 -14.27
CA ASN A 54 -1.46 -2.74 -14.05
C ASN A 54 -2.77 -3.03 -14.79
N ARG A 55 -2.83 -4.06 -15.63
CA ARG A 55 -3.95 -4.29 -16.55
C ARG A 55 -5.31 -4.39 -15.84
N GLY A 56 -5.37 -5.16 -14.75
CA GLY A 56 -6.60 -5.31 -13.96
C GLY A 56 -7.05 -3.97 -13.35
N TYR A 57 -6.12 -3.23 -12.81
CA TYR A 57 -6.37 -1.91 -12.23
C TYR A 57 -6.84 -0.90 -13.28
N ILE A 58 -6.15 -0.80 -14.42
CA ILE A 58 -6.53 0.08 -15.53
C ILE A 58 -7.95 -0.23 -16.01
N ASN A 59 -8.28 -1.50 -16.20
CA ASN A 59 -9.61 -1.91 -16.64
C ASN A 59 -10.69 -1.53 -15.64
N LEU A 60 -10.45 -1.74 -14.35
CA LEU A 60 -11.38 -1.38 -13.29
C LEU A 60 -11.64 0.13 -13.25
N VAL A 61 -10.56 0.94 -13.22
CA VAL A 61 -10.68 2.39 -13.20
C VAL A 61 -11.35 2.93 -14.45
N ALA A 62 -11.03 2.37 -15.63
CA ALA A 62 -11.64 2.76 -16.88
C ALA A 62 -13.16 2.47 -16.92
N VAL A 63 -13.60 1.35 -16.34
CA VAL A 63 -15.04 1.08 -16.18
C VAL A 63 -15.68 2.08 -15.24
N MET A 64 -15.07 2.33 -14.08
CA MET A 64 -15.58 3.31 -13.09
C MET A 64 -15.63 4.71 -13.68
N GLN A 65 -14.65 5.12 -14.50
CA GLN A 65 -14.58 6.44 -15.11
C GLN A 65 -15.81 6.75 -15.99
N LYS A 66 -16.50 5.74 -16.51
CA LYS A 66 -17.71 5.94 -17.31
C LYS A 66 -18.90 6.46 -16.49
N PHE A 67 -18.85 6.31 -15.18
CA PHE A 67 -19.90 6.73 -14.25
C PHE A 67 -19.57 8.03 -13.52
N PHE A 68 -18.39 8.61 -13.77
CA PHE A 68 -17.94 9.84 -13.14
C PHE A 68 -17.55 10.89 -14.18
N ASP A 69 -18.13 12.09 -14.09
CA ASP A 69 -17.73 13.23 -14.91
C ASP A 69 -16.33 13.72 -14.53
N GLN A 70 -16.03 13.73 -13.23
CA GLN A 70 -14.72 14.05 -12.72
C GLN A 70 -13.69 12.98 -13.10
N ALA A 71 -12.50 13.41 -13.49
CA ALA A 71 -11.41 12.49 -13.75
C ALA A 71 -11.01 11.72 -12.49
N ILE A 72 -10.94 10.41 -12.59
CA ILE A 72 -10.42 9.55 -11.50
C ILE A 72 -8.90 9.56 -11.60
N SER A 73 -8.25 10.17 -10.62
CA SER A 73 -6.78 10.10 -10.50
C SER A 73 -6.38 8.73 -9.99
N GLY A 74 -5.49 8.07 -10.69
CA GLY A 74 -4.95 6.79 -10.28
C GLY A 74 -3.49 6.65 -10.66
N ASN A 75 -2.81 5.70 -10.04
CA ASN A 75 -1.38 5.52 -10.20
C ASN A 75 -1.09 4.21 -10.90
N TRP A 76 -0.05 4.19 -11.71
CA TRP A 76 0.55 2.95 -12.18
C TRP A 76 1.64 2.53 -11.22
N SER A 77 1.75 1.23 -10.99
CA SER A 77 2.73 0.67 -10.07
C SER A 77 3.45 -0.49 -10.74
N TYR A 78 4.76 -0.43 -10.74
CA TYR A 78 5.62 -1.43 -11.36
C TYR A 78 6.54 -2.04 -10.32
N ASN A 79 6.53 -3.37 -10.24
CA ASN A 79 7.53 -4.11 -9.50
C ASN A 79 8.56 -4.67 -10.50
N PRO A 80 9.80 -4.16 -10.52
CA PRO A 80 10.83 -4.65 -11.43
C PRO A 80 11.09 -6.14 -11.33
N GLN A 81 10.90 -6.74 -10.15
CA GLN A 81 11.10 -8.19 -9.94
C GLN A 81 10.15 -9.07 -10.79
N ASN A 82 9.06 -8.50 -11.32
CA ASN A 82 8.16 -9.21 -12.22
C ASN A 82 8.67 -9.30 -13.66
N TYR A 83 9.80 -8.68 -13.97
CA TYR A 83 10.36 -8.58 -15.33
C TYR A 83 11.78 -9.16 -15.40
N PRO A 84 12.21 -9.63 -16.58
CA PRO A 84 13.59 -10.06 -16.80
C PRO A 84 14.58 -8.96 -16.41
N ASP A 85 15.72 -9.36 -15.87
CA ASP A 85 16.81 -8.47 -15.45
C ASP A 85 16.41 -7.41 -14.41
N ASN A 86 15.22 -7.54 -13.80
CA ASN A 86 14.62 -6.56 -12.89
C ASN A 86 14.46 -5.16 -13.55
N GLU A 87 14.19 -5.15 -14.84
CA GLU A 87 13.97 -3.93 -15.59
C GLU A 87 12.55 -3.91 -16.18
N VAL A 88 11.81 -2.83 -15.92
CA VAL A 88 10.47 -2.64 -16.48
C VAL A 88 10.60 -2.23 -17.94
N PRO A 89 10.10 -3.03 -18.90
CA PRO A 89 10.19 -2.68 -20.32
C PRO A 89 9.40 -1.40 -20.63
N VAL A 90 9.97 -0.50 -21.42
CA VAL A 90 9.28 0.70 -21.91
C VAL A 90 8.02 0.34 -22.69
N SER A 91 8.02 -0.80 -23.38
CA SER A 91 6.86 -1.31 -24.09
C SER A 91 5.67 -1.63 -23.18
N GLU A 92 5.92 -2.10 -21.94
CA GLU A 92 4.88 -2.34 -20.95
C GLU A 92 4.25 -1.02 -20.50
N MET A 93 5.07 -0.01 -20.19
CA MET A 93 4.60 1.33 -19.85
C MET A 93 3.79 1.97 -21.00
N ALA A 94 4.27 1.82 -22.22
CA ALA A 94 3.58 2.32 -23.41
C ALA A 94 2.22 1.61 -23.62
N ASN A 95 2.15 0.30 -23.40
CA ASN A 95 0.92 -0.46 -23.45
C ASN A 95 -0.09 -0.04 -22.38
N ASP A 96 0.36 0.21 -21.16
CA ASP A 96 -0.49 0.70 -20.08
C ASP A 96 -1.06 2.08 -20.41
N PHE A 97 -0.23 2.97 -20.94
CA PHE A 97 -0.66 4.30 -21.39
C PHE A 97 -1.69 4.21 -22.54
N LEU A 98 -1.42 3.43 -23.56
CA LEU A 98 -2.33 3.24 -24.70
C LEU A 98 -3.64 2.58 -24.27
N THR A 99 -3.58 1.63 -23.34
CA THR A 99 -4.77 0.95 -22.79
C THR A 99 -5.61 1.93 -21.98
N THR A 100 -4.98 2.75 -21.16
CA THR A 100 -5.62 3.81 -20.36
C THR A 100 -6.37 4.77 -21.28
N TYR A 101 -5.73 5.26 -22.34
CA TYR A 101 -6.33 6.13 -23.33
C TYR A 101 -7.48 5.46 -24.08
N LYS A 102 -7.26 4.23 -24.57
CA LYS A 102 -8.23 3.46 -25.36
C LYS A 102 -9.53 3.22 -24.60
N TYR A 103 -9.46 2.93 -23.31
CA TYR A 103 -10.63 2.64 -22.48
C TYR A 103 -11.24 3.87 -21.81
N GLY A 104 -10.65 5.05 -22.00
CA GLY A 104 -11.23 6.33 -21.60
C GLY A 104 -11.05 6.65 -20.12
N TRP A 105 -10.04 6.09 -19.46
CA TRP A 105 -9.61 6.59 -18.16
C TRP A 105 -8.90 7.92 -18.38
N LYS A 106 -9.38 8.99 -17.73
CA LYS A 106 -9.03 10.37 -18.08
C LYS A 106 -7.69 10.85 -17.53
N THR A 107 -7.24 10.32 -16.36
CA THR A 107 -6.07 10.86 -15.67
C THR A 107 -5.27 9.76 -14.96
N SER A 108 -4.12 9.39 -15.50
CA SER A 108 -3.04 8.76 -14.75
C SER A 108 -2.25 9.85 -14.00
N TYR A 109 -1.85 9.60 -12.75
CA TYR A 109 -1.25 10.63 -11.90
C TYR A 109 0.21 10.35 -11.58
N TYR A 110 0.50 9.32 -10.79
CA TYR A 110 1.86 8.91 -10.51
C TYR A 110 2.21 7.60 -11.19
N GLN A 111 3.49 7.46 -11.49
CA GLN A 111 4.12 6.21 -11.87
C GLN A 111 5.06 5.80 -10.74
N ASN A 112 4.69 4.75 -10.01
CA ASN A 112 5.46 4.24 -8.90
C ASN A 112 6.27 3.02 -9.35
N THR A 113 7.52 2.95 -8.93
CA THR A 113 8.35 1.76 -9.11
C THR A 113 8.74 1.25 -7.73
N HIS A 114 8.61 -0.05 -7.52
CA HIS A 114 9.06 -0.68 -6.29
C HIS A 114 10.57 -0.56 -6.17
N ASP A 115 11.03 0.10 -5.11
CA ASP A 115 12.46 0.19 -4.81
C ASP A 115 12.87 -1.17 -4.24
N MET A 116 13.77 -1.88 -4.93
CA MET A 116 14.26 -3.20 -4.49
C MET A 116 15.19 -3.09 -3.26
N LYS A 117 15.54 -1.89 -2.85
CA LYS A 117 16.11 -1.68 -1.54
C LYS A 117 15.02 -2.03 -0.55
N THR A 118 15.25 -3.11 0.19
CA THR A 118 14.51 -3.38 1.42
C THR A 118 14.29 -2.03 2.07
N ASP A 119 13.04 -1.69 2.38
CA ASP A 119 12.74 -0.54 3.20
C ASP A 119 13.51 -0.75 4.51
N GLU A 120 14.78 -0.39 4.51
CA GLU A 120 15.47 -0.06 5.72
C GLU A 120 14.66 1.11 6.26
N ILE A 121 13.71 0.76 7.13
CA ILE A 121 13.16 1.71 8.06
C ILE A 121 14.41 2.39 8.58
N GLU A 122 14.65 3.66 8.21
CA GLU A 122 15.65 4.48 8.88
C GLU A 122 15.24 4.49 10.34
N GLU A 123 15.74 3.51 11.08
CA GLU A 123 15.66 3.50 12.53
C GLU A 123 16.36 4.76 12.99
N PRO A 124 15.74 5.53 13.89
CA PRO A 124 16.48 6.55 14.60
C PRO A 124 17.68 5.84 15.25
N SER A 125 18.87 6.29 14.88
CA SER A 125 20.16 5.75 15.28
C SER A 125 20.19 5.33 16.77
N HIS A 126 20.00 4.05 17.03
CA HIS A 126 20.36 3.43 18.27
C HIS A 126 21.48 2.41 18.02
N PRO A 127 22.58 2.52 18.79
CA PRO A 127 23.67 1.57 18.66
C PRO A 127 23.26 0.30 19.42
N VAL A 128 22.96 -0.77 18.73
CA VAL A 128 23.24 -2.16 19.14
C VAL A 128 22.69 -3.14 18.09
N GLY A 129 23.54 -4.09 17.70
CA GLY A 129 23.36 -5.07 16.68
C GLY A 129 22.06 -5.89 16.76
N TRP A 130 21.32 -5.81 15.71
CA TRP A 130 20.16 -6.65 15.45
C TRP A 130 20.43 -7.46 14.20
N HIS A 131 20.76 -8.72 14.40
CA HIS A 131 20.59 -9.75 13.39
C HIS A 131 19.16 -10.28 13.57
N ASP A 132 18.20 -9.65 12.95
CA ASP A 132 16.81 -10.09 13.06
C ASP A 132 16.56 -11.28 12.13
N ASN A 133 16.25 -12.41 12.74
CA ASN A 133 15.60 -13.54 12.07
C ASN A 133 14.23 -13.06 11.58
N ILE A 134 13.85 -13.46 10.36
CA ILE A 134 12.54 -13.14 9.74
C ILE A 134 11.39 -13.57 10.65
N GLU A 135 11.52 -14.68 11.38
CA GLU A 135 10.55 -15.18 12.35
C GLU A 135 10.35 -14.21 13.56
N GLU A 136 11.38 -13.49 13.95
CA GLU A 136 11.31 -12.53 15.06
C GLU A 136 10.63 -11.23 14.62
N SER A 137 10.81 -10.81 13.36
CA SER A 137 10.13 -9.65 12.80
C SER A 137 8.63 -9.90 12.60
N GLU A 138 8.23 -11.10 12.18
CA GLU A 138 6.83 -11.51 12.07
C GLU A 138 6.16 -11.58 13.45
N SER A 139 6.82 -12.18 14.44
CA SER A 139 6.33 -12.24 15.82
C SER A 139 6.14 -10.84 16.44
N ARG A 140 7.05 -9.91 16.18
CA ARG A 140 6.93 -8.51 16.63
C ARG A 140 5.79 -7.78 15.92
N LEU A 141 5.61 -8.02 14.63
CA LEU A 141 4.49 -7.48 13.86
C LEU A 141 3.15 -7.99 14.42
N GLU A 142 3.04 -9.27 14.68
CA GLU A 142 1.85 -9.88 15.28
C GLU A 142 1.55 -9.35 16.69
N THR A 143 2.59 -9.13 17.49
CA THR A 143 2.46 -8.52 18.82
C THR A 143 1.99 -7.07 18.74
N LEU A 144 2.52 -6.29 17.81
CA LEU A 144 2.09 -4.91 17.56
C LEU A 144 0.64 -4.86 17.04
N ILE A 145 0.28 -5.77 16.17
CA ILE A 145 -1.08 -5.88 15.63
C ILE A 145 -2.06 -6.24 16.74
N SER A 146 -1.76 -7.24 17.56
CA SER A 146 -2.63 -7.65 18.68
C SER A 146 -2.80 -6.52 19.72
N SER A 147 -1.77 -5.73 19.94
CA SER A 147 -1.87 -4.57 20.85
C SER A 147 -2.75 -3.44 20.32
N ILE A 148 -2.86 -3.30 18.99
CA ILE A 148 -3.71 -2.30 18.36
C ILE A 148 -5.17 -2.80 18.30
N GLU A 149 -5.39 -4.08 18.01
CA GLU A 149 -6.73 -4.69 17.99
C GLU A 149 -7.37 -4.73 19.39
N SER A 150 -6.57 -4.90 20.44
CA SER A 150 -7.08 -4.85 21.83
C SER A 150 -7.50 -3.44 22.28
N CYS A 151 -7.17 -2.40 21.54
CA CYS A 151 -7.58 -1.03 21.86
C CYS A 151 -9.02 -0.68 21.46
N ASP A 152 -9.73 -1.58 20.76
CA ASP A 152 -11.11 -1.32 20.32
C ASP A 152 -12.17 -1.54 21.43
N GLU A 153 -11.79 -2.09 22.58
CA GLU A 153 -12.70 -2.31 23.73
C GLU A 153 -12.37 -1.37 24.91
N GLY A 154 -12.45 -0.06 24.68
CA GLY A 154 -12.55 0.96 25.74
C GLY A 154 -11.43 0.97 26.80
N GLU A 155 -10.64 2.02 26.83
CA GLU A 155 -9.53 2.35 27.72
C GLU A 155 -8.14 1.88 27.25
N CYS A 156 -7.67 2.48 26.16
CA CYS A 156 -6.28 2.32 25.74
C CYS A 156 -5.46 3.55 26.14
N GLU A 157 -4.52 3.39 27.07
CA GLU A 157 -3.58 4.45 27.47
C GLU A 157 -2.71 4.97 26.30
N ALA A 158 -2.57 4.19 25.23
CA ALA A 158 -1.84 4.59 24.02
C ALA A 158 -2.59 5.59 23.14
N CYS A 159 -3.90 5.79 23.33
CA CYS A 159 -4.71 6.78 22.62
C CYS A 159 -4.78 8.14 23.34
N ALA A 160 -4.17 8.27 24.49
CA ALA A 160 -4.21 9.47 25.34
C ALA A 160 -3.03 10.42 25.15
N ILE A 161 -2.42 10.47 23.93
CA ILE A 161 -1.35 11.43 23.59
C ILE A 161 -1.78 12.30 22.41
#